data_48747bedc9dd6cc8ff0cd72facec0256
#
_entry.id   48747bedc9dd6cc8ff0cd72facec0256
#
_cell.length_a   1.000
_cell.length_b   1.000
_cell.length_c   1.000
_cell.angle_alpha   90.00
_cell.angle_beta   90.00
_cell.angle_gamma   90.00
#
_symmetry.space_group_name_H-M   'P 1'
#
loop_
_entity.id
_entity.type
_entity.pdbx_description
1 polymer ?
#
loop_
_entity_poly.entity_id
_entity_poly.type
_entity_poly.pdbx_seq_one_letter_code
_entity_poly.pdbx_strand_id
1 'polypeptide(L)'
;MAGHIPRSFIDDLLARLDIVDIVDARVKLKKKGKNYGACCPFHNEKTPSFSVSQEKQFYHCFGCGVHGNAIDFMMEFERLDFVEAIEELASFLGLDVPREQRSGEISTTPRANSEQKRNLYDLMGGISNFYRSQLKISANKPAIDYLKNRGLSGEIVQKFGIGYVADEWDLVRKNFGQQKEAQDMLVTGGMLIENDKGNRYDRFRGRVMFPIRDRRGRVIGFGGRVLEDGTPKYLNSPETPIFHKGKELYGLYEVMQAYREPPQILVVEGYMDVVALAQYGVDYAVASLGTATSTEQLQTLFRQTNTVICCYDGDRAGREAARRAMENALEFLNANKVLKVLFLPDGDDPDSYIREHGKGAFENEIKNAESLIDFLLTEIKKEAPDTDSRRWGTYVVTNAAPLLNKTQDPSLKAYLWKELALGTGWSDFQLQKFLNALLKVNNDNKPQPHKELKRTPMREVIALLIQNPSYADMVPDLSSVKGLQLPGLSLFVEVLDKCHAHPHINTGQLLEHWRHNKHEALLSRLASWEIPLDEDNQEDIFLDSLDNILAQCVEKQIENLQAKARSVGLSAEEKRELLALMLDLKA
;
A
#
# COMPACT_ATOMS: atom_id res chain seq x y z
N MET A 1 -13.44 -4.46 -10.06
CA MET A 1 -13.00 -3.35 -9.19
C MET A 1 -13.78 -3.48 -7.88
N ALA A 2 -13.09 -3.60 -6.75
CA ALA A 2 -13.73 -3.66 -5.44
C ALA A 2 -14.52 -2.36 -5.21
N GLY A 3 -15.80 -2.43 -4.80
CA GLY A 3 -16.61 -1.26 -4.51
C GLY A 3 -16.00 -0.39 -3.40
N HIS A 4 -16.33 0.90 -3.40
CA HIS A 4 -15.86 1.85 -2.38
C HIS A 4 -16.47 1.49 -1.01
N ILE A 5 -15.65 1.53 0.06
CA ILE A 5 -16.16 1.36 1.43
C ILE A 5 -16.81 2.68 1.85
N PRO A 6 -18.09 2.67 2.29
CA PRO A 6 -18.78 3.89 2.72
C PRO A 6 -18.04 4.57 3.87
N ARG A 7 -17.92 5.88 3.81
CA ARG A 7 -17.27 6.66 4.86
C ARG A 7 -17.94 6.48 6.22
N SER A 8 -19.29 6.47 6.23
CA SER A 8 -20.07 6.22 7.44
C SER A 8 -19.73 4.89 8.14
N PHE A 9 -19.37 3.86 7.37
CA PHE A 9 -18.93 2.59 7.95
C PHE A 9 -17.56 2.72 8.61
N ILE A 10 -16.63 3.45 8.00
CA ILE A 10 -15.29 3.67 8.57
C ILE A 10 -15.40 4.45 9.89
N ASP A 11 -16.26 5.48 9.91
CA ASP A 11 -16.51 6.28 11.11
C ASP A 11 -17.15 5.43 12.23
N ASP A 12 -18.15 4.58 11.90
CA ASP A 12 -18.78 3.64 12.85
C ASP A 12 -17.79 2.56 13.34
N LEU A 13 -16.95 2.05 12.46
CA LEU A 13 -15.90 1.08 12.80
C LEU A 13 -14.93 1.68 13.83
N LEU A 14 -14.39 2.87 13.55
CA LEU A 14 -13.46 3.55 14.45
C LEU A 14 -14.11 3.97 15.78
N ALA A 15 -15.41 4.28 15.78
CA ALA A 15 -16.16 4.60 17.01
C ALA A 15 -16.32 3.40 17.94
N ARG A 16 -16.34 2.17 17.40
CA ARG A 16 -16.51 0.92 18.17
C ARG A 16 -15.18 0.28 18.59
N LEU A 17 -14.08 0.66 17.95
CA LEU A 17 -12.76 0.12 18.26
C LEU A 17 -12.15 0.84 19.47
N ASP A 18 -11.39 0.10 20.28
CA ASP A 18 -10.43 0.68 21.19
C ASP A 18 -9.01 0.42 20.66
N ILE A 19 -8.27 1.46 20.34
CA ILE A 19 -6.91 1.36 19.83
C ILE A 19 -5.99 0.62 20.80
N VAL A 20 -6.25 0.73 22.10
CA VAL A 20 -5.45 0.03 23.13
C VAL A 20 -5.59 -1.47 22.96
N ASP A 21 -6.80 -1.99 22.74
CA ASP A 21 -7.05 -3.42 22.54
C ASP A 21 -6.39 -3.92 21.24
N ILE A 22 -6.48 -3.12 20.16
CA ILE A 22 -5.86 -3.46 18.88
C ILE A 22 -4.34 -3.55 18.98
N VAL A 23 -3.74 -2.58 19.68
CA VAL A 23 -2.28 -2.53 19.85
C VAL A 23 -1.80 -3.56 20.86
N ASP A 24 -2.46 -3.71 22.02
CA ASP A 24 -2.03 -4.65 23.09
C ASP A 24 -2.09 -6.12 22.64
N ALA A 25 -3.02 -6.44 21.73
CA ALA A 25 -3.08 -7.77 21.12
C ALA A 25 -1.80 -8.14 20.32
N ARG A 26 -0.99 -7.14 19.92
CA ARG A 26 0.20 -7.28 19.07
C ARG A 26 1.48 -6.81 19.73
N VAL A 27 1.41 -5.75 20.49
CA VAL A 27 2.54 -5.11 21.19
C VAL A 27 2.13 -4.92 22.65
N LYS A 28 2.73 -5.68 23.56
CA LYS A 28 2.34 -5.65 24.98
C LYS A 28 2.50 -4.25 25.57
N LEU A 29 1.41 -3.61 25.87
CA LEU A 29 1.33 -2.28 26.42
C LEU A 29 1.43 -2.29 27.97
N LYS A 30 2.03 -1.23 28.52
CA LYS A 30 2.04 -0.95 29.97
C LYS A 30 1.39 0.40 30.23
N LYS A 31 0.51 0.47 31.20
CA LYS A 31 -0.14 1.74 31.59
C LYS A 31 0.92 2.73 32.11
N LYS A 32 0.89 3.95 31.57
CA LYS A 32 1.81 5.06 31.91
C LYS A 32 0.99 6.35 32.05
N GLY A 33 0.53 6.64 33.28
CA GLY A 33 -0.40 7.74 33.54
C GLY A 33 -1.76 7.53 32.86
N LYS A 34 -2.21 8.52 32.08
CA LYS A 34 -3.45 8.44 31.30
C LYS A 34 -3.29 7.61 30.01
N ASN A 35 -2.06 7.41 29.55
CA ASN A 35 -1.74 6.70 28.30
C ASN A 35 -1.16 5.31 28.57
N TYR A 36 -0.92 4.57 27.49
CA TYR A 36 -0.24 3.27 27.48
C TYR A 36 1.08 3.40 26.72
N GLY A 37 2.12 2.69 27.15
CA GLY A 37 3.44 2.77 26.52
C GLY A 37 4.08 1.42 26.31
N ALA A 38 4.95 1.35 25.28
CA ALA A 38 5.79 0.21 24.94
C ALA A 38 7.07 0.67 24.25
N CYS A 39 8.04 -0.26 24.04
CA CYS A 39 9.05 -0.04 23.02
C CYS A 39 8.39 -0.03 21.65
N CYS A 40 8.83 0.88 20.79
CA CYS A 40 8.22 1.06 19.48
C CYS A 40 8.37 -0.20 18.62
N PRO A 41 7.29 -0.68 18.00
CA PRO A 41 7.37 -1.82 17.09
C PRO A 41 7.93 -1.44 15.71
N PHE A 42 8.08 -0.14 15.41
CA PHE A 42 8.46 0.37 14.10
C PHE A 42 9.92 0.76 13.99
N HIS A 43 10.65 0.88 15.12
CA HIS A 43 12.10 1.10 15.13
C HIS A 43 12.73 0.39 16.33
N ASN A 44 14.04 0.15 16.26
CA ASN A 44 14.77 -0.55 17.32
C ASN A 44 15.15 0.43 18.43
N GLU A 45 14.63 0.20 19.66
CA GLU A 45 14.94 1.00 20.84
C GLU A 45 15.00 0.15 22.11
N LYS A 46 15.69 0.67 23.13
CA LYS A 46 15.79 0.03 24.46
C LYS A 46 14.88 0.70 25.50
N THR A 47 14.52 1.95 25.29
CA THR A 47 13.69 2.74 26.20
C THR A 47 12.34 3.01 25.53
N PRO A 48 11.20 2.74 26.21
CA PRO A 48 9.87 2.91 25.62
C PRO A 48 9.58 4.35 25.21
N SER A 49 9.42 4.60 23.92
CA SER A 49 9.02 5.87 23.32
C SER A 49 7.68 5.83 22.58
N PHE A 50 7.08 4.65 22.46
CA PHE A 50 5.78 4.46 21.82
C PHE A 50 4.66 4.68 22.85
N SER A 51 3.75 5.60 22.55
CA SER A 51 2.62 5.99 23.39
C SER A 51 1.30 5.80 22.67
N VAL A 52 0.31 5.23 23.36
CA VAL A 52 -1.06 5.02 22.85
C VAL A 52 -2.02 5.73 23.78
N SER A 53 -2.79 6.66 23.28
CA SER A 53 -3.84 7.38 24.01
C SER A 53 -5.19 6.76 23.74
N GLN A 54 -5.81 6.20 24.79
CA GLN A 54 -7.15 5.64 24.73
C GLN A 54 -8.21 6.73 24.49
N GLU A 55 -8.05 7.90 25.11
CA GLU A 55 -8.97 9.02 24.97
C GLU A 55 -8.97 9.60 23.55
N LYS A 56 -7.75 9.81 22.98
CA LYS A 56 -7.58 10.36 21.64
C LYS A 56 -7.78 9.30 20.53
N GLN A 57 -7.83 8.01 20.87
CA GLN A 57 -7.82 6.88 19.93
C GLN A 57 -6.67 7.01 18.90
N PHE A 58 -5.47 7.31 19.41
CA PHE A 58 -4.31 7.71 18.62
C PHE A 58 -3.02 7.20 19.26
N TYR A 59 -2.07 6.76 18.43
CA TYR A 59 -0.73 6.41 18.89
C TYR A 59 0.31 7.37 18.31
N HIS A 60 1.40 7.56 19.04
CA HIS A 60 2.57 8.35 18.61
C HIS A 60 3.84 7.75 19.20
N CYS A 61 4.90 7.67 18.40
CA CYS A 61 6.24 7.32 18.84
C CYS A 61 7.14 8.56 18.89
N PHE A 62 7.61 8.93 20.08
CA PHE A 62 8.52 10.06 20.29
C PHE A 62 9.94 9.81 19.76
N GLY A 63 10.30 8.54 19.43
CA GLY A 63 11.59 8.18 18.87
C GLY A 63 11.68 8.35 17.35
N CYS A 64 10.75 7.74 16.61
CA CYS A 64 10.76 7.77 15.14
C CYS A 64 9.68 8.65 14.50
N GLY A 65 8.77 9.22 15.31
CA GLY A 65 7.72 10.12 14.84
C GLY A 65 6.53 9.43 14.15
N VAL A 66 6.49 8.08 14.08
CA VAL A 66 5.33 7.36 13.54
C VAL A 66 4.11 7.60 14.42
N HIS A 67 2.96 7.82 13.80
CA HIS A 67 1.73 8.14 14.51
C HIS A 67 0.50 7.78 13.66
N GLY A 68 -0.67 7.66 14.29
CA GLY A 68 -1.92 7.39 13.59
C GLY A 68 -3.02 6.81 14.49
N ASN A 69 -4.13 6.41 13.86
CA ASN A 69 -5.26 5.72 14.49
C ASN A 69 -5.13 4.19 14.37
N ALA A 70 -6.19 3.44 14.71
CA ALA A 70 -6.18 1.97 14.64
C ALA A 70 -5.97 1.45 13.20
N ILE A 71 -6.48 2.14 12.19
CA ILE A 71 -6.28 1.75 10.78
C ILE A 71 -4.81 1.95 10.40
N ASP A 72 -4.21 3.09 10.75
CA ASP A 72 -2.80 3.38 10.48
C ASP A 72 -1.89 2.36 11.18
N PHE A 73 -2.21 2.01 12.44
CA PHE A 73 -1.46 1.00 13.17
C PHE A 73 -1.49 -0.36 12.45
N MET A 74 -2.66 -0.78 11.96
CA MET A 74 -2.77 -2.04 11.21
C MET A 74 -2.03 -2.00 9.88
N MET A 75 -2.12 -0.87 9.17
CA MET A 75 -1.39 -0.66 7.91
C MET A 75 0.12 -0.73 8.12
N GLU A 76 0.65 -0.08 9.14
CA GLU A 76 2.09 -0.02 9.42
C GLU A 76 2.61 -1.29 10.10
N PHE A 77 1.91 -1.83 11.10
CA PHE A 77 2.36 -2.99 11.87
C PHE A 77 2.22 -4.30 11.11
N GLU A 78 1.06 -4.55 10.49
CA GLU A 78 0.78 -5.75 9.70
C GLU A 78 1.05 -5.55 8.21
N ARG A 79 1.48 -4.32 7.82
CA ARG A 79 1.82 -3.94 6.43
C ARG A 79 0.67 -4.20 5.46
N LEU A 80 -0.55 -3.94 5.92
CA LEU A 80 -1.79 -4.09 5.17
C LEU A 80 -2.05 -2.87 4.28
N ASP A 81 -2.84 -3.03 3.22
CA ASP A 81 -3.42 -1.88 2.56
C ASP A 81 -4.63 -1.34 3.35
N PHE A 82 -5.10 -0.15 2.97
CA PHE A 82 -6.20 0.52 3.68
C PHE A 82 -7.47 -0.33 3.76
N VAL A 83 -7.80 -1.03 2.67
CA VAL A 83 -8.98 -1.89 2.60
C VAL A 83 -8.80 -3.14 3.44
N GLU A 84 -7.62 -3.77 3.38
CA GLU A 84 -7.26 -4.93 4.18
C GLU A 84 -7.27 -4.60 5.68
N ALA A 85 -6.76 -3.41 6.07
CA ALA A 85 -6.78 -2.95 7.46
C ALA A 85 -8.21 -2.77 7.98
N ILE A 86 -9.12 -2.18 7.18
CA ILE A 86 -10.54 -2.06 7.53
C ILE A 86 -11.21 -3.44 7.65
N GLU A 87 -10.96 -4.35 6.70
CA GLU A 87 -11.51 -5.71 6.75
C GLU A 87 -11.03 -6.47 7.99
N GLU A 88 -9.77 -6.28 8.40
CA GLU A 88 -9.21 -6.89 9.60
C GLU A 88 -9.86 -6.34 10.88
N LEU A 89 -9.94 -5.02 10.98
CA LEU A 89 -10.55 -4.35 12.12
C LEU A 89 -12.06 -4.66 12.22
N ALA A 90 -12.76 -4.72 11.09
CA ALA A 90 -14.16 -5.15 11.04
C ALA A 90 -14.33 -6.62 11.50
N SER A 91 -13.43 -7.49 11.04
CA SER A 91 -13.40 -8.90 11.48
C SER A 91 -13.16 -9.04 12.99
N PHE A 92 -12.29 -8.20 13.56
CA PHE A 92 -12.03 -8.15 15.01
C PHE A 92 -13.31 -7.86 15.81
N LEU A 93 -14.18 -6.98 15.28
CA LEU A 93 -15.49 -6.67 15.88
C LEU A 93 -16.63 -7.61 15.44
N GLY A 94 -16.36 -8.57 14.54
CA GLY A 94 -17.40 -9.42 13.95
C GLY A 94 -18.34 -8.68 13.00
N LEU A 95 -17.87 -7.57 12.38
CA LEU A 95 -18.62 -6.76 11.44
C LEU A 95 -18.28 -7.11 9.99
N ASP A 96 -19.27 -6.99 9.11
CA ASP A 96 -19.09 -7.12 7.67
C ASP A 96 -18.82 -5.75 7.03
N VAL A 97 -17.87 -5.67 6.09
CA VAL A 97 -17.52 -4.43 5.41
C VAL A 97 -18.46 -4.21 4.22
N PRO A 98 -19.32 -3.18 4.24
CA PRO A 98 -20.20 -2.86 3.11
C PRO A 98 -19.38 -2.29 1.95
N ARG A 99 -19.89 -2.51 0.71
CA ARG A 99 -19.29 -2.01 -0.53
C ARG A 99 -20.34 -1.30 -1.36
N GLU A 100 -20.07 -0.05 -1.74
CA GLU A 100 -20.92 0.70 -2.65
C GLU A 100 -20.68 0.25 -4.09
N GLN A 101 -21.76 -0.09 -4.81
CA GLN A 101 -21.72 -0.27 -6.26
C GLN A 101 -21.97 1.09 -6.94
N ARG A 102 -21.35 1.31 -8.12
CA ARG A 102 -21.48 2.56 -8.91
C ARG A 102 -22.93 2.97 -9.30
N SER A 103 -23.93 2.17 -9.00
CA SER A 103 -25.35 2.40 -9.27
C SER A 103 -26.13 3.06 -8.11
N GLY A 104 -25.49 3.40 -6.99
CA GLY A 104 -26.15 4.05 -5.85
C GLY A 104 -27.06 3.11 -5.03
N GLU A 105 -27.14 1.84 -5.33
CA GLU A 105 -27.83 0.85 -4.51
C GLU A 105 -26.86 0.24 -3.50
N ILE A 106 -27.16 0.43 -2.22
CA ILE A 106 -26.47 -0.23 -1.12
C ILE A 106 -26.83 -1.72 -1.18
N SER A 107 -25.87 -2.56 -1.55
CA SER A 107 -26.06 -4.00 -1.48
C SER A 107 -26.26 -4.43 -0.02
N THR A 108 -27.45 -4.82 0.32
CA THR A 108 -27.85 -5.29 1.65
C THR A 108 -27.48 -6.77 1.92
N THR A 109 -26.51 -7.34 1.19
CA THR A 109 -26.03 -8.70 1.39
C THR A 109 -24.56 -8.79 1.86
N PRO A 110 -24.14 -8.13 2.96
CA PRO A 110 -22.76 -8.22 3.47
C PRO A 110 -22.47 -9.59 4.10
N ARG A 111 -23.43 -10.15 4.83
CA ARG A 111 -23.26 -11.39 5.61
C ARG A 111 -23.05 -12.61 4.72
N ALA A 112 -23.78 -12.69 3.59
CA ALA A 112 -23.65 -13.81 2.63
C ALA A 112 -22.27 -13.81 1.94
N ASN A 113 -21.65 -12.65 1.71
CA ASN A 113 -20.37 -12.53 1.00
C ASN A 113 -19.17 -12.88 1.92
N SER A 114 -19.22 -12.51 3.20
CA SER A 114 -18.17 -12.85 4.16
C SER A 114 -18.23 -14.35 4.55
N GLU A 115 -19.42 -14.89 4.74
CA GLU A 115 -19.62 -16.31 5.00
C GLU A 115 -19.21 -17.16 3.78
N GLN A 116 -19.54 -16.73 2.57
CA GLN A 116 -19.10 -17.40 1.34
C GLN A 116 -17.57 -17.38 1.21
N LYS A 117 -16.91 -16.27 1.49
CA LYS A 117 -15.44 -16.20 1.47
C LYS A 117 -14.84 -17.12 2.53
N ARG A 118 -15.36 -17.11 3.76
CA ARG A 118 -14.90 -17.99 4.85
C ARG A 118 -15.01 -19.45 4.45
N ASN A 119 -16.16 -19.87 3.91
CA ASN A 119 -16.39 -21.22 3.42
C ASN A 119 -15.44 -21.59 2.27
N LEU A 120 -15.08 -20.63 1.40
CA LEU A 120 -14.08 -20.84 0.34
C LEU A 120 -12.68 -21.06 0.93
N TYR A 121 -12.23 -20.30 1.93
CA TYR A 121 -10.93 -20.53 2.57
C TYR A 121 -10.85 -21.92 3.21
N ASP A 122 -11.90 -22.34 3.92
CA ASP A 122 -11.96 -23.65 4.56
C ASP A 122 -11.94 -24.78 3.51
N LEU A 123 -12.68 -24.60 2.42
CA LEU A 123 -12.69 -25.54 1.31
C LEU A 123 -11.31 -25.66 0.64
N MET A 124 -10.66 -24.54 0.33
CA MET A 124 -9.33 -24.52 -0.33
C MET A 124 -8.26 -25.12 0.60
N GLY A 125 -8.35 -24.85 1.91
CA GLY A 125 -7.50 -25.48 2.91
C GLY A 125 -7.69 -26.99 2.98
N GLY A 126 -8.93 -27.47 2.97
CA GLY A 126 -9.27 -28.89 2.89
C GLY A 126 -8.71 -29.58 1.63
N ILE A 127 -8.88 -28.94 0.46
CA ILE A 127 -8.35 -29.46 -0.81
C ILE A 127 -6.80 -29.48 -0.80
N SER A 128 -6.16 -28.47 -0.24
CA SER A 128 -4.71 -28.45 -0.09
C SER A 128 -4.20 -29.64 0.75
N ASN A 129 -4.85 -29.90 1.90
CA ASN A 129 -4.52 -31.06 2.72
C ASN A 129 -4.77 -32.37 1.98
N PHE A 130 -5.84 -32.45 1.21
CA PHE A 130 -6.13 -33.61 0.36
C PHE A 130 -5.01 -33.83 -0.66
N TYR A 131 -4.58 -32.81 -1.43
CA TYR A 131 -3.50 -32.94 -2.40
C TYR A 131 -2.18 -33.35 -1.74
N ARG A 132 -1.87 -32.85 -0.55
CA ARG A 132 -0.70 -33.29 0.24
C ARG A 132 -0.79 -34.78 0.62
N SER A 133 -1.98 -35.25 0.97
CA SER A 133 -2.19 -36.66 1.31
C SER A 133 -2.00 -37.60 0.10
N GLN A 134 -2.29 -37.11 -1.11
CA GLN A 134 -2.12 -37.89 -2.33
C GLN A 134 -0.65 -38.26 -2.61
N LEU A 135 0.32 -37.46 -2.16
CA LEU A 135 1.75 -37.81 -2.26
C LEU A 135 2.12 -39.03 -1.41
N LYS A 136 1.31 -39.39 -0.39
CA LYS A 136 1.56 -40.57 0.46
C LYS A 136 1.05 -41.87 -0.16
N ILE A 137 0.28 -41.79 -1.25
CA ILE A 137 -0.30 -42.96 -1.90
C ILE A 137 0.75 -43.60 -2.82
N SER A 138 0.96 -44.90 -2.68
CA SER A 138 2.00 -45.65 -3.41
C SER A 138 1.83 -45.57 -4.95
N ALA A 139 0.60 -45.50 -5.46
CA ALA A 139 0.30 -45.34 -6.88
C ALA A 139 0.83 -43.99 -7.45
N ASN A 140 0.99 -42.98 -6.60
CA ASN A 140 1.46 -41.62 -6.95
C ASN A 140 3.00 -41.45 -6.79
N LYS A 141 3.74 -42.55 -6.67
CA LYS A 141 5.21 -42.54 -6.60
C LYS A 141 5.89 -41.72 -7.71
N PRO A 142 5.41 -41.72 -8.97
CA PRO A 142 6.00 -40.89 -10.02
C PRO A 142 6.07 -39.39 -9.66
N ALA A 143 5.08 -38.87 -8.93
CA ALA A 143 5.11 -37.47 -8.46
C ALA A 143 6.20 -37.23 -7.43
N ILE A 144 6.43 -38.19 -6.52
CA ILE A 144 7.53 -38.12 -5.54
C ILE A 144 8.89 -38.19 -6.24
N ASP A 145 9.03 -39.11 -7.17
CA ASP A 145 10.27 -39.31 -7.94
C ASP A 145 10.58 -38.03 -8.77
N TYR A 146 9.54 -37.41 -9.35
CA TYR A 146 9.68 -36.13 -10.03
C TYR A 146 10.23 -35.04 -9.10
N LEU A 147 9.65 -34.86 -7.90
CA LEU A 147 10.10 -33.84 -6.94
C LEU A 147 11.55 -34.10 -6.47
N LYS A 148 11.91 -35.40 -6.25
CA LYS A 148 13.29 -35.79 -5.90
C LYS A 148 14.26 -35.50 -7.04
N ASN A 149 13.90 -35.81 -8.28
CA ASN A 149 14.72 -35.54 -9.47
C ASN A 149 14.95 -34.03 -9.69
N ARG A 150 14.01 -33.20 -9.19
CA ARG A 150 14.18 -31.74 -9.13
C ARG A 150 15.02 -31.28 -7.93
N GLY A 151 15.56 -32.18 -7.12
CA GLY A 151 16.41 -31.88 -5.97
C GLY A 151 15.65 -31.37 -4.75
N LEU A 152 14.34 -31.52 -4.68
CA LEU A 152 13.53 -31.02 -3.57
C LEU A 152 13.50 -32.01 -2.40
N SER A 153 13.81 -31.52 -1.19
CA SER A 153 13.70 -32.29 0.04
C SER A 153 12.26 -32.37 0.54
N GLY A 154 11.98 -33.37 1.38
CA GLY A 154 10.67 -33.50 2.02
C GLY A 154 10.31 -32.28 2.90
N GLU A 155 11.30 -31.63 3.48
CA GLU A 155 11.13 -30.42 4.32
C GLU A 155 10.61 -29.24 3.47
N ILE A 156 11.20 -29.02 2.30
CA ILE A 156 10.76 -27.98 1.37
C ILE A 156 9.38 -28.27 0.82
N VAL A 157 9.11 -29.53 0.42
CA VAL A 157 7.77 -29.95 -0.03
C VAL A 157 6.73 -29.69 1.05
N GLN A 158 7.07 -29.93 2.33
CA GLN A 158 6.19 -29.66 3.46
C GLN A 158 6.04 -28.16 3.73
N LYS A 159 7.12 -27.39 3.71
CA LYS A 159 7.15 -25.93 3.92
C LYS A 159 6.21 -25.21 2.95
N PHE A 160 6.31 -25.53 1.67
CA PHE A 160 5.46 -24.96 0.63
C PHE A 160 4.09 -25.65 0.48
N GLY A 161 3.85 -26.73 1.21
CA GLY A 161 2.57 -27.46 1.17
C GLY A 161 2.28 -28.14 -0.17
N ILE A 162 3.33 -28.47 -0.91
CA ILE A 162 3.23 -29.10 -2.24
C ILE A 162 2.48 -30.42 -2.13
N GLY A 163 1.57 -30.64 -3.08
CA GLY A 163 0.77 -31.86 -3.19
C GLY A 163 0.76 -32.43 -4.59
N TYR A 164 -0.12 -33.38 -4.82
CA TYR A 164 -0.33 -34.01 -6.13
C TYR A 164 -1.82 -34.28 -6.34
N VAL A 165 -2.26 -34.25 -7.56
CA VAL A 165 -3.58 -34.73 -8.00
C VAL A 165 -3.41 -35.71 -9.17
N ALA A 166 -3.98 -36.90 -9.01
CA ALA A 166 -3.96 -37.95 -10.06
C ALA A 166 -4.73 -37.49 -11.30
N ASP A 167 -4.47 -38.15 -12.43
CA ASP A 167 -5.16 -37.87 -13.72
C ASP A 167 -6.56 -38.51 -13.76
N GLU A 168 -7.43 -37.98 -12.89
CA GLU A 168 -8.84 -38.36 -12.81
C GLU A 168 -9.74 -37.15 -13.04
N TRP A 169 -10.90 -37.40 -13.68
CA TRP A 169 -11.82 -36.33 -14.08
C TRP A 169 -12.68 -35.76 -12.96
N ASP A 170 -12.79 -36.43 -11.83
CA ASP A 170 -13.76 -36.14 -10.79
C ASP A 170 -13.25 -36.43 -9.37
N LEU A 171 -11.95 -36.47 -9.17
CA LEU A 171 -11.34 -36.81 -7.88
C LEU A 171 -11.68 -35.78 -6.79
N VAL A 172 -11.54 -34.47 -7.08
CA VAL A 172 -11.93 -33.39 -6.18
C VAL A 172 -13.44 -33.33 -6.02
N ARG A 173 -14.18 -33.48 -7.14
CA ARG A 173 -15.63 -33.49 -7.12
C ARG A 173 -16.19 -34.60 -6.22
N LYS A 174 -15.64 -35.80 -6.29
CA LYS A 174 -16.05 -36.96 -5.45
C LYS A 174 -15.79 -36.73 -3.97
N ASN A 175 -14.66 -36.12 -3.64
CA ASN A 175 -14.25 -35.93 -2.22
C ASN A 175 -14.91 -34.72 -1.57
N PHE A 176 -15.19 -33.64 -2.31
CA PHE A 176 -15.66 -32.36 -1.79
C PHE A 176 -17.00 -31.88 -2.36
N GLY A 177 -17.49 -32.46 -3.45
CA GLY A 177 -18.69 -32.04 -4.18
C GLY A 177 -19.85 -33.01 -4.10
N GLN A 178 -20.13 -33.58 -2.90
CA GLN A 178 -21.21 -34.56 -2.74
C GLN A 178 -22.62 -33.97 -2.89
N GLN A 179 -22.77 -32.67 -2.56
CA GLN A 179 -24.01 -31.91 -2.67
C GLN A 179 -23.87 -30.83 -3.74
N LYS A 180 -24.99 -30.36 -4.28
CA LYS A 180 -25.00 -29.35 -5.34
C LYS A 180 -24.36 -28.05 -4.88
N GLU A 181 -24.67 -27.60 -3.69
CA GLU A 181 -24.14 -26.38 -3.06
C GLU A 181 -22.61 -26.46 -2.92
N ALA A 182 -22.07 -27.62 -2.56
CA ALA A 182 -20.64 -27.86 -2.47
C ALA A 182 -19.98 -27.82 -3.86
N GLN A 183 -20.64 -28.36 -4.91
CA GLN A 183 -20.14 -28.24 -6.27
C GLN A 183 -20.17 -26.79 -6.79
N ASP A 184 -21.20 -26.02 -6.46
CA ASP A 184 -21.29 -24.60 -6.79
C ASP A 184 -20.14 -23.82 -6.14
N MET A 185 -19.79 -24.17 -4.90
CA MET A 185 -18.65 -23.59 -4.18
C MET A 185 -17.32 -23.99 -4.82
N LEU A 186 -17.16 -25.24 -5.28
CA LEU A 186 -15.97 -25.71 -6.01
C LEU A 186 -15.81 -24.99 -7.37
N VAL A 187 -16.91 -24.71 -8.08
CA VAL A 187 -16.89 -23.90 -9.31
C VAL A 187 -16.47 -22.45 -8.98
N THR A 188 -17.06 -21.86 -7.95
CA THR A 188 -16.72 -20.50 -7.49
C THR A 188 -15.26 -20.39 -7.07
N GLY A 189 -14.71 -21.41 -6.39
CA GLY A 189 -13.29 -21.50 -6.00
C GLY A 189 -12.36 -21.89 -7.15
N GLY A 190 -12.90 -22.12 -8.36
CA GLY A 190 -12.11 -22.46 -9.56
C GLY A 190 -11.52 -23.86 -9.53
N MET A 191 -12.04 -24.77 -8.71
CA MET A 191 -11.59 -26.16 -8.62
C MET A 191 -12.30 -27.07 -9.62
N LEU A 192 -13.52 -26.73 -9.99
CA LEU A 192 -14.28 -27.39 -11.07
C LEU A 192 -14.42 -26.44 -12.27
N ILE A 193 -14.53 -27.06 -13.44
CA ILE A 193 -14.96 -26.42 -14.69
C ILE A 193 -16.37 -26.90 -14.99
N GLU A 194 -17.27 -25.98 -15.29
CA GLU A 194 -18.59 -26.28 -15.84
C GLU A 194 -18.58 -25.97 -17.36
N ASN A 195 -18.92 -26.95 -18.18
CA ASN A 195 -19.00 -26.76 -19.63
C ASN A 195 -20.39 -26.26 -20.06
N ASP A 196 -20.54 -25.89 -21.33
CA ASP A 196 -21.80 -25.37 -21.91
C ASP A 196 -23.00 -26.33 -21.77
N LYS A 197 -22.76 -27.61 -21.50
CA LYS A 197 -23.78 -28.64 -21.28
C LYS A 197 -24.11 -28.84 -19.79
N GLY A 198 -23.52 -28.04 -18.89
CA GLY A 198 -23.71 -28.13 -17.43
C GLY A 198 -22.94 -29.29 -16.77
N ASN A 199 -22.04 -29.96 -17.49
CA ASN A 199 -21.21 -31.03 -16.91
C ASN A 199 -20.04 -30.40 -16.13
N ARG A 200 -19.80 -30.90 -14.93
CA ARG A 200 -18.75 -30.43 -14.02
C ARG A 200 -17.64 -31.48 -13.91
N TYR A 201 -16.40 -31.03 -14.04
CA TYR A 201 -15.20 -31.86 -13.93
C TYR A 201 -14.05 -31.10 -13.28
N ASP A 202 -13.06 -31.84 -12.74
CA ASP A 202 -11.93 -31.28 -12.05
C ASP A 202 -11.05 -30.45 -12.98
N ARG A 203 -10.69 -29.23 -12.54
CA ARG A 203 -9.78 -28.33 -13.27
C ARG A 203 -8.35 -28.88 -13.33
N PHE A 204 -7.87 -29.41 -12.22
CA PHE A 204 -6.49 -29.89 -12.08
C PHE A 204 -6.48 -31.41 -12.10
N ARG A 205 -5.65 -31.99 -12.99
CA ARG A 205 -5.51 -33.42 -13.15
C ARG A 205 -4.09 -33.77 -13.59
N GLY A 206 -3.50 -34.85 -13.03
CA GLY A 206 -2.17 -35.33 -13.37
C GLY A 206 -1.05 -34.30 -13.06
N ARG A 207 -1.18 -33.54 -11.95
CA ARG A 207 -0.31 -32.40 -11.71
C ARG A 207 0.27 -32.38 -10.29
N VAL A 208 1.50 -31.93 -10.17
CA VAL A 208 2.05 -31.43 -8.92
C VAL A 208 1.38 -30.11 -8.60
N MET A 209 0.88 -29.97 -7.36
CA MET A 209 0.06 -28.86 -6.93
C MET A 209 0.83 -27.96 -5.97
N PHE A 210 0.85 -26.67 -6.29
CA PHE A 210 1.48 -25.60 -5.51
C PHE A 210 0.37 -24.73 -4.92
N PRO A 211 0.10 -24.81 -3.62
CA PRO A 211 -0.94 -23.97 -3.01
C PRO A 211 -0.45 -22.52 -2.99
N ILE A 212 -1.26 -21.62 -3.51
CA ILE A 212 -1.04 -20.17 -3.41
C ILE A 212 -1.66 -19.70 -2.10
N ARG A 213 -0.87 -19.01 -1.27
CA ARG A 213 -1.28 -18.54 0.05
C ARG A 213 -1.36 -17.04 0.09
N ASP A 214 -2.36 -16.52 0.79
CA ASP A 214 -2.40 -15.12 1.18
C ASP A 214 -1.39 -14.83 2.30
N ARG A 215 -1.24 -13.58 2.70
CA ARG A 215 -0.32 -13.16 3.78
C ARG A 215 -0.59 -13.81 5.13
N ARG A 216 -1.79 -14.34 5.37
CA ARG A 216 -2.19 -15.06 6.59
C ARG A 216 -1.92 -16.56 6.48
N GLY A 217 -1.40 -17.03 5.38
CA GLY A 217 -1.13 -18.44 5.10
C GLY A 217 -2.36 -19.25 4.69
N ARG A 218 -3.52 -18.60 4.45
CA ARG A 218 -4.72 -19.28 3.96
C ARG A 218 -4.55 -19.59 2.47
N VAL A 219 -4.96 -20.79 2.08
CA VAL A 219 -4.91 -21.19 0.66
C VAL A 219 -6.02 -20.47 -0.11
N ILE A 220 -5.65 -19.73 -1.14
CA ILE A 220 -6.56 -18.94 -1.98
C ILE A 220 -6.67 -19.45 -3.41
N GLY A 221 -5.73 -20.29 -3.85
CA GLY A 221 -5.68 -20.86 -5.19
C GLY A 221 -4.57 -21.90 -5.31
N PHE A 222 -4.36 -22.38 -6.50
CA PHE A 222 -3.34 -23.36 -6.82
C PHE A 222 -2.68 -23.07 -8.17
N GLY A 223 -1.39 -23.38 -8.25
CA GLY A 223 -0.69 -23.67 -9.49
C GLY A 223 -0.53 -25.16 -9.67
N GLY A 224 -0.69 -25.67 -10.87
CA GLY A 224 -0.51 -27.09 -11.18
C GLY A 224 0.48 -27.30 -12.30
N ARG A 225 1.52 -28.13 -12.10
CA ARG A 225 2.52 -28.49 -13.12
C ARG A 225 2.39 -29.95 -13.50
N VAL A 226 2.34 -30.27 -14.81
CA VAL A 226 2.38 -31.65 -15.29
C VAL A 226 3.71 -32.32 -14.97
N LEU A 227 3.68 -33.66 -14.79
CA LEU A 227 4.89 -34.45 -14.52
C LEU A 227 5.74 -34.63 -15.78
N GLU A 228 5.09 -34.85 -16.91
CA GLU A 228 5.68 -35.08 -18.21
C GLU A 228 5.30 -33.97 -19.20
N ASP A 229 5.60 -34.17 -20.48
CA ASP A 229 5.21 -33.22 -21.52
C ASP A 229 3.69 -33.20 -21.70
N GLY A 230 3.09 -32.08 -21.32
CA GLY A 230 1.64 -31.83 -21.41
C GLY A 230 1.33 -30.34 -21.56
N THR A 231 0.27 -30.03 -22.28
CA THR A 231 -0.14 -28.63 -22.53
C THR A 231 -1.42 -28.29 -21.78
N PRO A 232 -1.45 -27.20 -21.02
CA PRO A 232 -0.33 -26.31 -20.69
C PRO A 232 0.59 -26.92 -19.63
N LYS A 233 1.91 -26.63 -19.71
CA LYS A 233 2.92 -27.07 -18.74
C LYS A 233 2.56 -26.62 -17.32
N TYR A 234 2.13 -25.37 -17.17
CA TYR A 234 1.61 -24.79 -15.93
C TYR A 234 0.14 -24.37 -16.10
N LEU A 235 -0.67 -24.63 -15.11
CA LEU A 235 -2.07 -24.22 -15.05
C LEU A 235 -2.34 -23.55 -13.70
N ASN A 236 -2.89 -22.33 -13.72
CA ASN A 236 -3.23 -21.57 -12.52
C ASN A 236 -4.74 -21.59 -12.26
N SER A 237 -5.12 -21.41 -10.99
CA SER A 237 -6.50 -21.06 -10.63
C SER A 237 -6.98 -19.85 -11.44
N PRO A 238 -8.26 -19.79 -11.82
CA PRO A 238 -8.84 -18.58 -12.40
C PRO A 238 -8.98 -17.48 -11.35
N GLU A 239 -9.42 -16.29 -11.78
CA GLU A 239 -9.88 -15.26 -10.84
C GLU A 239 -11.06 -15.77 -10.01
N THR A 240 -11.03 -15.57 -8.69
CA THR A 240 -12.08 -15.99 -7.76
C THR A 240 -12.35 -14.89 -6.74
N PRO A 241 -13.41 -15.01 -5.91
CA PRO A 241 -13.66 -14.03 -4.84
C PRO A 241 -12.53 -13.89 -3.81
N ILE A 242 -11.62 -14.89 -3.72
CA ILE A 242 -10.49 -14.92 -2.79
C ILE A 242 -9.12 -14.93 -3.46
N PHE A 243 -9.03 -14.94 -4.80
CA PHE A 243 -7.77 -15.01 -5.53
C PHE A 243 -7.74 -14.07 -6.73
N HIS A 244 -6.77 -13.15 -6.75
CA HIS A 244 -6.55 -12.20 -7.84
C HIS A 244 -5.09 -12.26 -8.30
N LYS A 245 -4.85 -12.79 -9.51
CA LYS A 245 -3.49 -12.99 -10.05
C LYS A 245 -2.63 -11.73 -10.06
N GLY A 246 -3.25 -10.58 -10.34
CA GLY A 246 -2.55 -9.30 -10.39
C GLY A 246 -2.15 -8.73 -9.01
N LYS A 247 -2.59 -9.35 -7.91
CA LYS A 247 -2.28 -8.88 -6.55
C LYS A 247 -1.43 -9.86 -5.77
N GLU A 248 -1.65 -11.15 -5.97
CA GLU A 248 -1.04 -12.20 -5.17
C GLU A 248 0.35 -12.58 -5.71
N LEU A 249 1.22 -13.00 -4.81
CA LEU A 249 2.58 -13.45 -5.09
C LEU A 249 2.80 -14.81 -4.43
N TYR A 250 3.20 -15.80 -5.21
CA TYR A 250 3.56 -17.11 -4.66
C TYR A 250 4.84 -17.01 -3.84
N GLY A 251 4.87 -17.64 -2.68
CA GLY A 251 6.04 -17.64 -1.78
C GLY A 251 6.11 -16.46 -0.83
N LEU A 252 5.26 -15.42 -0.97
CA LEU A 252 5.32 -14.23 -0.11
C LEU A 252 5.04 -14.57 1.37
N TYR A 253 4.08 -15.46 1.64
CA TYR A 253 3.82 -15.93 3.00
C TYR A 253 5.06 -16.60 3.59
N GLU A 254 5.73 -17.46 2.84
CA GLU A 254 6.94 -18.19 3.27
C GLU A 254 8.11 -17.24 3.53
N VAL A 255 8.27 -16.18 2.73
CA VAL A 255 9.24 -15.10 2.95
C VAL A 255 8.95 -14.38 4.26
N MET A 256 7.69 -14.00 4.51
CA MET A 256 7.28 -13.28 5.72
C MET A 256 7.35 -14.16 6.99
N GLN A 257 7.31 -15.49 6.86
CA GLN A 257 7.59 -16.41 7.97
C GLN A 257 9.10 -16.49 8.28
N ALA A 258 9.97 -16.35 7.26
CA ALA A 258 11.41 -16.38 7.44
C ALA A 258 11.97 -15.04 7.94
N TYR A 259 11.38 -13.92 7.51
CA TYR A 259 11.88 -12.58 7.79
C TYR A 259 10.75 -11.68 8.29
N ARG A 260 10.97 -10.98 9.37
CA ARG A 260 10.10 -9.86 9.77
C ARG A 260 10.26 -8.68 8.81
N GLU A 261 11.50 -8.39 8.41
CA GLU A 261 11.88 -7.36 7.45
C GLU A 261 12.92 -7.97 6.50
N PRO A 262 12.49 -8.49 5.34
CA PRO A 262 13.45 -9.05 4.39
C PRO A 262 14.38 -7.93 3.86
N PRO A 263 15.69 -8.13 3.87
CA PRO A 263 16.65 -7.15 3.38
C PRO A 263 16.46 -6.85 1.89
N GLN A 264 15.94 -7.81 1.17
CA GLN A 264 15.55 -7.74 -0.24
C GLN A 264 14.54 -8.83 -0.57
N ILE A 265 13.75 -8.65 -1.63
CA ILE A 265 12.87 -9.69 -2.19
C ILE A 265 13.23 -9.88 -3.65
N LEU A 266 13.44 -11.14 -4.03
CA LEU A 266 13.68 -11.56 -5.40
C LEU A 266 12.36 -11.99 -6.05
N VAL A 267 12.01 -11.40 -7.16
CA VAL A 267 10.83 -11.77 -7.97
C VAL A 267 11.28 -12.63 -9.13
N VAL A 268 10.74 -13.82 -9.24
CA VAL A 268 10.98 -14.77 -10.33
C VAL A 268 9.67 -15.09 -11.09
N GLU A 269 9.73 -15.86 -12.17
CA GLU A 269 8.55 -16.13 -13.00
C GLU A 269 7.72 -17.32 -12.51
N GLY A 270 8.37 -18.37 -11.98
CA GLY A 270 7.75 -19.66 -11.75
C GLY A 270 7.72 -20.15 -10.30
N TYR A 271 6.76 -21.03 -9.99
CA TYR A 271 6.65 -21.70 -8.71
C TYR A 271 7.89 -22.53 -8.37
N MET A 272 8.42 -23.24 -9.39
CA MET A 272 9.58 -24.11 -9.22
C MET A 272 10.81 -23.31 -8.87
N ASP A 273 10.99 -22.13 -9.45
CA ASP A 273 12.13 -21.25 -9.16
C ASP A 273 12.15 -20.84 -7.70
N VAL A 274 10.99 -20.43 -7.17
CA VAL A 274 10.85 -20.07 -5.75
C VAL A 274 11.21 -21.25 -4.84
N VAL A 275 10.67 -22.43 -5.15
CA VAL A 275 10.87 -23.63 -4.32
C VAL A 275 12.32 -24.14 -4.41
N ALA A 276 12.92 -24.11 -5.61
CA ALA A 276 14.32 -24.47 -5.81
C ALA A 276 15.26 -23.49 -5.12
N LEU A 277 15.05 -22.19 -5.26
CA LEU A 277 15.83 -21.17 -4.56
C LEU A 277 15.77 -21.36 -3.04
N ALA A 278 14.58 -21.60 -2.48
CA ALA A 278 14.40 -21.86 -1.06
C ALA A 278 15.09 -23.15 -0.61
N GLN A 279 15.13 -24.22 -1.46
CA GLN A 279 15.87 -25.45 -1.19
C GLN A 279 17.37 -25.19 -0.97
N TYR A 280 17.94 -24.25 -1.73
CA TYR A 280 19.36 -23.89 -1.63
C TYR A 280 19.61 -22.71 -0.68
N GLY A 281 18.61 -22.28 0.09
CA GLY A 281 18.75 -21.27 1.13
C GLY A 281 18.65 -19.82 0.64
N VAL A 282 18.07 -19.59 -0.54
CA VAL A 282 17.61 -18.28 -1.04
C VAL A 282 16.10 -18.22 -0.78
N ASP A 283 15.71 -17.92 0.45
CA ASP A 283 14.35 -18.03 0.97
C ASP A 283 13.59 -16.70 0.99
N TYR A 284 14.09 -15.70 0.26
CA TYR A 284 13.46 -14.40 0.00
C TYR A 284 12.95 -14.24 -1.44
N ALA A 285 12.68 -15.35 -2.13
CA ALA A 285 12.15 -15.36 -3.48
C ALA A 285 10.63 -15.51 -3.50
N VAL A 286 9.98 -14.80 -4.43
CA VAL A 286 8.55 -14.86 -4.71
C VAL A 286 8.32 -14.98 -6.22
N ALA A 287 7.16 -15.50 -6.65
CA ALA A 287 6.83 -15.54 -8.08
C ALA A 287 5.58 -14.71 -8.41
N SER A 288 5.63 -13.99 -9.55
CA SER A 288 4.48 -13.44 -10.22
C SER A 288 3.72 -14.55 -10.96
N LEU A 289 2.39 -14.58 -10.86
CA LEU A 289 1.58 -15.74 -11.28
C LEU A 289 1.26 -15.78 -12.79
N GLY A 290 2.29 -15.74 -13.63
CA GLY A 290 2.17 -15.89 -15.08
C GLY A 290 1.88 -14.62 -15.88
N THR A 291 2.21 -13.46 -15.30
CA THR A 291 2.19 -12.14 -15.94
C THR A 291 3.40 -11.33 -15.51
N ALA A 292 3.77 -10.28 -16.28
CA ALA A 292 4.73 -9.28 -15.78
C ALA A 292 4.27 -8.74 -14.43
N THR A 293 5.21 -8.46 -13.52
CA THR A 293 4.92 -7.96 -12.17
C THR A 293 4.05 -6.70 -12.23
N SER A 294 2.87 -6.77 -11.64
CA SER A 294 1.88 -5.69 -11.67
C SER A 294 2.25 -4.54 -10.72
N THR A 295 1.59 -3.39 -10.89
CA THR A 295 1.71 -2.26 -9.97
C THR A 295 1.33 -2.64 -8.54
N GLU A 296 0.23 -3.39 -8.36
CA GLU A 296 -0.24 -3.84 -7.04
C GLU A 296 0.73 -4.82 -6.38
N GLN A 297 1.33 -5.73 -7.16
CA GLN A 297 2.36 -6.64 -6.67
C GLN A 297 3.62 -5.89 -6.24
N LEU A 298 4.10 -4.92 -7.03
CA LEU A 298 5.25 -4.08 -6.67
C LEU A 298 4.98 -3.23 -5.43
N GLN A 299 3.80 -2.63 -5.30
CA GLN A 299 3.40 -1.91 -4.09
C GLN A 299 3.40 -2.83 -2.87
N THR A 300 2.90 -4.06 -3.02
CA THR A 300 2.91 -5.08 -1.97
C THR A 300 4.34 -5.42 -1.55
N LEU A 301 5.25 -5.63 -2.51
CA LEU A 301 6.66 -5.92 -2.24
C LEU A 301 7.36 -4.77 -1.54
N PHE A 302 7.18 -3.54 -2.00
CA PHE A 302 7.79 -2.35 -1.40
C PHE A 302 7.19 -1.93 -0.04
N ARG A 303 6.14 -2.58 0.42
CA ARG A 303 5.71 -2.52 1.83
C ARG A 303 6.52 -3.47 2.71
N GLN A 304 7.10 -4.53 2.14
CA GLN A 304 7.85 -5.55 2.89
C GLN A 304 9.35 -5.29 2.92
N THR A 305 9.91 -4.64 1.89
CA THR A 305 11.34 -4.36 1.77
C THR A 305 11.58 -3.07 1.01
N ASN A 306 12.77 -2.49 1.20
CA ASN A 306 13.21 -1.36 0.38
C ASN A 306 13.92 -1.78 -0.91
N THR A 307 14.25 -3.07 -1.08
CA THR A 307 14.99 -3.56 -2.25
C THR A 307 14.24 -4.72 -2.91
N VAL A 308 13.79 -4.51 -4.13
CA VAL A 308 13.17 -5.54 -4.98
C VAL A 308 14.07 -5.80 -6.17
N ILE A 309 14.30 -7.09 -6.47
CA ILE A 309 15.11 -7.53 -7.59
C ILE A 309 14.24 -8.43 -8.45
N CYS A 310 14.00 -8.05 -9.70
CA CYS A 310 13.26 -8.86 -10.65
C CYS A 310 14.24 -9.69 -11.47
N CYS A 311 14.14 -11.00 -11.37
CA CYS A 311 14.93 -11.95 -12.14
C CYS A 311 14.08 -12.52 -13.26
N TYR A 312 14.45 -12.23 -14.48
CA TYR A 312 13.77 -12.64 -15.71
C TYR A 312 14.69 -13.48 -16.59
N ASP A 313 14.09 -14.25 -17.46
CA ASP A 313 14.83 -14.96 -18.51
C ASP A 313 15.55 -13.95 -19.42
N GLY A 314 16.73 -14.27 -19.90
CA GLY A 314 17.54 -13.36 -20.75
C GLY A 314 16.94 -13.11 -22.15
N ASP A 315 15.83 -13.77 -22.48
CA ASP A 315 15.18 -13.69 -23.77
C ASP A 315 14.40 -12.37 -23.99
N ARG A 316 13.85 -12.20 -25.20
CA ARG A 316 13.08 -10.99 -25.55
C ARG A 316 11.85 -10.80 -24.67
N ALA A 317 11.14 -11.86 -24.31
CA ALA A 317 9.91 -11.79 -23.52
C ALA A 317 10.21 -11.35 -22.08
N GLY A 318 11.29 -11.88 -21.47
CA GLY A 318 11.78 -11.47 -20.17
C GLY A 318 12.21 -10.01 -20.14
N ARG A 319 12.90 -9.51 -21.18
CA ARG A 319 13.26 -8.08 -21.27
C ARG A 319 12.04 -7.16 -21.40
N GLU A 320 11.02 -7.55 -22.17
CA GLU A 320 9.75 -6.82 -22.25
C GLU A 320 9.00 -6.84 -20.90
N ALA A 321 9.03 -7.96 -20.18
CA ALA A 321 8.44 -8.07 -18.84
C ALA A 321 9.17 -7.19 -17.83
N ALA A 322 10.51 -7.18 -17.85
CA ALA A 322 11.35 -6.30 -17.05
C ALA A 322 11.01 -4.83 -17.28
N ARG A 323 10.95 -4.40 -18.54
CA ARG A 323 10.59 -3.03 -18.91
C ARG A 323 9.22 -2.62 -18.34
N ARG A 324 8.19 -3.47 -18.49
CA ARG A 324 6.85 -3.19 -17.93
C ARG A 324 6.87 -3.08 -16.41
N ALA A 325 7.56 -3.97 -15.71
CA ALA A 325 7.70 -3.92 -14.26
C ALA A 325 8.37 -2.61 -13.81
N MET A 326 9.42 -2.19 -14.54
CA MET A 326 10.14 -0.95 -14.28
C MET A 326 9.23 0.28 -14.48
N GLU A 327 8.50 0.34 -15.59
CA GLU A 327 7.57 1.43 -15.90
C GLU A 327 6.45 1.54 -14.85
N ASN A 328 5.95 0.40 -14.37
CA ASN A 328 4.93 0.31 -13.33
C ASN A 328 5.43 0.79 -11.96
N ALA A 329 6.73 0.64 -11.68
CA ALA A 329 7.32 1.02 -10.40
C ALA A 329 7.57 2.53 -10.27
N LEU A 330 7.83 3.24 -11.38
CA LEU A 330 8.29 4.63 -11.37
C LEU A 330 7.39 5.59 -10.55
N GLU A 331 6.09 5.33 -10.49
CA GLU A 331 5.13 6.23 -9.82
C GLU A 331 5.27 6.24 -8.29
N PHE A 332 5.78 5.15 -7.70
CA PHE A 332 5.88 5.00 -6.24
C PHE A 332 7.29 4.71 -5.73
N LEU A 333 8.28 4.71 -6.61
CA LEU A 333 9.68 4.70 -6.20
C LEU A 333 10.06 6.04 -5.55
N ASN A 334 10.94 5.96 -4.56
CA ASN A 334 11.54 7.11 -3.89
C ASN A 334 13.02 6.84 -3.59
N ALA A 335 13.72 7.79 -2.99
CA ALA A 335 15.15 7.68 -2.70
C ALA A 335 15.53 6.46 -1.83
N ASN A 336 14.58 5.89 -1.07
CA ASN A 336 14.82 4.74 -0.19
C ASN A 336 14.43 3.41 -0.83
N LYS A 337 13.71 3.41 -1.96
CA LYS A 337 13.21 2.20 -2.63
C LYS A 337 14.02 1.91 -3.88
N VAL A 338 14.62 0.74 -3.93
CA VAL A 338 15.52 0.30 -5.01
C VAL A 338 14.86 -0.84 -5.78
N LEU A 339 14.69 -0.66 -7.08
CA LEU A 339 14.31 -1.73 -8.00
C LEU A 339 15.50 -2.06 -8.91
N LYS A 340 15.82 -3.34 -8.99
CA LYS A 340 16.89 -3.88 -9.84
C LYS A 340 16.36 -4.95 -10.77
N VAL A 341 17.08 -5.21 -11.84
CA VAL A 341 16.85 -6.31 -12.78
C VAL A 341 18.06 -7.22 -12.83
N LEU A 342 17.77 -8.51 -12.82
CA LEU A 342 18.75 -9.56 -13.03
C LEU A 342 18.33 -10.38 -14.26
N PHE A 343 19.24 -10.57 -15.18
CA PHE A 343 19.13 -11.55 -16.25
C PHE A 343 20.19 -12.62 -16.04
N LEU A 344 19.74 -13.86 -15.98
CA LEU A 344 20.65 -15.01 -15.93
C LEU A 344 21.29 -15.26 -17.32
N PRO A 345 22.38 -16.01 -17.40
CA PRO A 345 22.97 -16.42 -18.67
C PRO A 345 21.94 -17.11 -19.60
N ASP A 346 22.14 -16.95 -20.91
CA ASP A 346 21.22 -17.53 -21.91
C ASP A 346 21.06 -19.06 -21.73
N GLY A 347 19.81 -19.48 -21.61
CA GLY A 347 19.46 -20.89 -21.41
C GLY A 347 19.24 -21.32 -19.96
N ASP A 348 19.56 -20.46 -18.99
CA ASP A 348 19.33 -20.71 -17.57
C ASP A 348 18.06 -20.04 -17.05
N ASP A 349 17.34 -20.78 -16.21
CA ASP A 349 16.33 -20.28 -15.30
C ASP A 349 16.85 -20.32 -13.83
N PRO A 350 16.18 -19.66 -12.88
CA PRO A 350 16.64 -19.67 -11.48
C PRO A 350 16.74 -21.08 -10.88
N ASP A 351 15.87 -22.03 -11.26
CA ASP A 351 15.92 -23.43 -10.81
C ASP A 351 17.18 -24.15 -11.34
N SER A 352 17.48 -24.03 -12.65
CA SER A 352 18.65 -24.68 -13.26
C SER A 352 19.94 -24.07 -12.73
N TYR A 353 20.04 -22.74 -12.70
CA TYR A 353 21.25 -22.03 -12.29
C TYR A 353 21.64 -22.33 -10.85
N ILE A 354 20.68 -22.25 -9.89
CA ILE A 354 20.97 -22.49 -8.48
C ILE A 354 21.36 -23.96 -8.22
N ARG A 355 20.80 -24.91 -8.96
CA ARG A 355 21.17 -26.32 -8.85
C ARG A 355 22.56 -26.61 -9.39
N GLU A 356 22.97 -25.95 -10.45
CA GLU A 356 24.27 -26.18 -11.08
C GLU A 356 25.41 -25.43 -10.38
N HIS A 357 25.20 -24.15 -10.05
CA HIS A 357 26.25 -23.26 -9.58
C HIS A 357 26.19 -22.98 -8.06
N GLY A 358 25.07 -23.32 -7.40
CA GLY A 358 24.91 -23.17 -5.95
C GLY A 358 24.59 -21.73 -5.52
N LYS A 359 24.31 -21.59 -4.20
CA LYS A 359 23.88 -20.31 -3.59
C LYS A 359 24.89 -19.18 -3.80
N GLY A 360 26.18 -19.44 -3.61
CA GLY A 360 27.20 -18.39 -3.67
C GLY A 360 27.33 -17.74 -5.04
N ALA A 361 27.22 -18.51 -6.13
CA ALA A 361 27.23 -18.00 -7.48
C ALA A 361 25.94 -17.19 -7.76
N PHE A 362 24.79 -17.71 -7.36
CA PHE A 362 23.51 -17.02 -7.54
C PHE A 362 23.45 -15.68 -6.79
N GLU A 363 23.94 -15.62 -5.56
CA GLU A 363 24.04 -14.37 -4.78
C GLU A 363 25.02 -13.34 -5.41
N ASN A 364 26.04 -13.82 -6.13
CA ASN A 364 26.92 -12.91 -6.89
C ASN A 364 26.20 -12.30 -8.09
N GLU A 365 25.36 -13.07 -8.81
CA GLU A 365 24.51 -12.50 -9.86
C GLU A 365 23.54 -11.46 -9.30
N ILE A 366 22.93 -11.75 -8.15
CA ILE A 366 22.06 -10.78 -7.46
C ILE A 366 22.77 -9.47 -7.13
N LYS A 367 24.05 -9.52 -6.69
CA LYS A 367 24.85 -8.32 -6.40
C LYS A 367 25.11 -7.50 -7.67
N ASN A 368 25.30 -8.18 -8.81
CA ASN A 368 25.57 -7.57 -10.11
C ASN A 368 24.29 -7.12 -10.83
N ALA A 369 23.10 -7.31 -10.24
CA ALA A 369 21.82 -6.90 -10.82
C ALA A 369 21.83 -5.42 -11.18
N GLU A 370 21.41 -5.10 -12.41
CA GLU A 370 21.37 -3.74 -12.95
C GLU A 370 20.35 -2.87 -12.21
N SER A 371 20.66 -1.59 -12.05
CA SER A 371 19.67 -0.65 -11.52
C SER A 371 18.58 -0.38 -12.56
N LEU A 372 17.39 0.03 -12.09
CA LEU A 372 16.27 0.43 -12.92
C LEU A 372 16.71 1.39 -14.04
N ILE A 373 17.50 2.42 -13.68
CA ILE A 373 17.86 3.48 -14.62
C ILE A 373 18.85 2.99 -15.68
N ASP A 374 19.84 2.20 -15.27
CA ASP A 374 20.83 1.65 -16.20
C ASP A 374 20.16 0.75 -17.22
N PHE A 375 19.25 -0.11 -16.75
CA PHE A 375 18.46 -0.99 -17.61
C PHE A 375 17.59 -0.18 -18.60
N LEU A 376 16.78 0.78 -18.11
CA LEU A 376 15.93 1.60 -18.97
C LEU A 376 16.72 2.38 -20.02
N LEU A 377 17.82 3.00 -19.61
CA LEU A 377 18.69 3.72 -20.54
C LEU A 377 19.32 2.78 -21.56
N THR A 378 19.72 1.59 -21.16
CA THR A 378 20.31 0.58 -22.04
C THR A 378 19.29 0.11 -23.08
N GLU A 379 18.05 -0.17 -22.67
CA GLU A 379 17.00 -0.62 -23.60
C GLU A 379 16.59 0.52 -24.59
N ILE A 380 16.42 1.75 -24.09
CA ILE A 380 16.13 2.89 -24.96
C ILE A 380 17.27 3.16 -25.93
N LYS A 381 18.53 2.97 -25.50
CA LYS A 381 19.72 3.11 -26.35
C LYS A 381 19.77 2.08 -27.48
N LYS A 382 19.36 0.83 -27.20
CA LYS A 382 19.30 -0.24 -28.22
C LYS A 382 18.24 0.03 -29.28
N GLU A 383 17.14 0.67 -28.93
CA GLU A 383 16.05 1.03 -29.84
C GLU A 383 16.35 2.28 -30.66
N ALA A 384 17.37 3.06 -30.29
CA ALA A 384 17.66 4.31 -30.94
C ALA A 384 18.18 4.11 -32.39
N PRO A 385 17.58 4.76 -33.38
CA PRO A 385 18.07 4.69 -34.76
C PRO A 385 19.44 5.37 -34.86
N ASP A 386 20.35 4.66 -35.50
CA ASP A 386 21.74 4.96 -35.88
C ASP A 386 22.48 6.23 -35.35
N THR A 387 23.63 6.03 -35.07
CA THR A 387 24.94 6.51 -34.55
C THR A 387 25.32 7.99 -34.72
N ASP A 388 24.51 8.89 -35.21
CA ASP A 388 24.79 10.34 -35.11
C ASP A 388 24.49 10.79 -33.65
N SER A 389 25.53 11.14 -32.91
CA SER A 389 25.49 11.42 -31.45
C SER A 389 24.41 12.44 -31.03
N ARG A 390 24.02 13.38 -31.89
CA ARG A 390 22.98 14.37 -31.60
C ARG A 390 21.58 13.79 -31.73
N ARG A 391 21.31 13.02 -32.79
CA ARG A 391 20.00 12.36 -33.00
C ARG A 391 19.75 11.29 -31.98
N TRP A 392 20.78 10.53 -31.64
CA TRP A 392 20.73 9.51 -30.61
C TRP A 392 20.38 10.09 -29.24
N GLY A 393 21.11 11.14 -28.78
CA GLY A 393 20.80 11.79 -27.49
C GLY A 393 19.39 12.38 -27.47
N THR A 394 18.91 12.98 -28.57
CA THR A 394 17.54 13.47 -28.67
C THR A 394 16.51 12.33 -28.54
N TYR A 395 16.75 11.19 -29.22
CA TYR A 395 15.87 10.04 -29.17
C TYR A 395 15.78 9.48 -27.72
N VAL A 396 16.93 9.29 -27.06
CA VAL A 396 16.98 8.78 -25.69
C VAL A 396 16.24 9.72 -24.72
N VAL A 397 16.51 11.03 -24.80
CA VAL A 397 15.83 11.99 -23.93
C VAL A 397 14.33 12.03 -24.19
N THR A 398 13.90 12.00 -25.46
CA THR A 398 12.48 12.04 -25.82
C THR A 398 11.71 10.82 -25.28
N ASN A 399 12.33 9.64 -25.30
CA ASN A 399 11.68 8.42 -24.84
C ASN A 399 11.82 8.17 -23.32
N ALA A 400 12.94 8.61 -22.72
CA ALA A 400 13.13 8.47 -21.28
C ALA A 400 12.36 9.53 -20.46
N ALA A 401 12.26 10.76 -20.95
CA ALA A 401 11.66 11.87 -20.21
C ALA A 401 10.21 11.62 -19.73
N PRO A 402 9.29 11.09 -20.54
CA PRO A 402 7.93 10.79 -20.10
C PRO A 402 7.90 9.74 -18.98
N LEU A 403 8.79 8.74 -19.03
CA LEU A 403 8.90 7.69 -18.01
C LEU A 403 9.43 8.28 -16.70
N LEU A 404 10.53 9.03 -16.75
CA LEU A 404 11.13 9.65 -15.57
C LEU A 404 10.19 10.69 -14.91
N ASN A 405 9.31 11.31 -15.67
CA ASN A 405 8.30 12.22 -15.14
C ASN A 405 7.19 11.54 -14.32
N LYS A 406 7.02 10.21 -14.44
CA LYS A 406 6.07 9.46 -13.60
C LYS A 406 6.51 9.45 -12.12
N THR A 407 7.81 9.61 -11.86
CA THR A 407 8.35 9.62 -10.48
C THR A 407 7.85 10.83 -9.71
N GLN A 408 7.25 10.59 -8.54
CA GLN A 408 6.72 11.63 -7.66
C GLN A 408 7.78 12.20 -6.70
N ASP A 409 8.82 11.42 -6.37
CA ASP A 409 9.90 11.84 -5.47
C ASP A 409 10.86 12.83 -6.15
N PRO A 410 10.99 14.07 -5.62
CA PRO A 410 11.83 15.10 -6.25
C PRO A 410 13.32 14.74 -6.25
N SER A 411 13.80 14.03 -5.20
CA SER A 411 15.21 13.66 -5.06
C SER A 411 15.58 12.56 -6.04
N LEU A 412 14.73 11.52 -6.12
CA LEU A 412 14.89 10.46 -7.12
C LEU A 412 14.81 11.03 -8.54
N LYS A 413 13.86 11.92 -8.78
CA LYS A 413 13.70 12.58 -10.08
C LYS A 413 14.97 13.35 -10.48
N ALA A 414 15.54 14.15 -9.57
CA ALA A 414 16.77 14.88 -9.83
C ALA A 414 17.95 13.93 -10.11
N TYR A 415 18.06 12.83 -9.38
CA TYR A 415 19.06 11.79 -9.61
C TYR A 415 18.92 11.17 -11.01
N LEU A 416 17.72 10.72 -11.37
CA LEU A 416 17.43 10.09 -12.67
C LEU A 416 17.73 11.03 -13.84
N TRP A 417 17.44 12.32 -13.68
CA TRP A 417 17.78 13.33 -14.70
C TRP A 417 19.27 13.56 -14.84
N LYS A 418 20.01 13.54 -13.73
CA LYS A 418 21.47 13.63 -13.75
C LYS A 418 22.09 12.43 -14.49
N GLU A 419 21.61 11.22 -14.22
CA GLU A 419 22.08 10.00 -14.90
C GLU A 419 21.73 10.04 -16.41
N LEU A 420 20.55 10.55 -16.77
CA LEU A 420 20.17 10.75 -18.18
C LEU A 420 21.11 11.76 -18.87
N ALA A 421 21.47 12.86 -18.21
CA ALA A 421 22.41 13.85 -18.70
C ALA A 421 23.78 13.22 -18.98
N LEU A 422 24.32 12.51 -17.99
CA LEU A 422 25.59 11.80 -18.10
C LEU A 422 25.58 10.76 -19.23
N GLY A 423 24.51 9.98 -19.32
CA GLY A 423 24.36 8.92 -20.31
C GLY A 423 24.19 9.43 -21.76
N THR A 424 23.69 10.64 -21.97
CA THR A 424 23.41 11.23 -23.29
C THR A 424 24.42 12.29 -23.74
N GLY A 425 25.25 12.76 -22.79
CA GLY A 425 26.17 13.88 -23.05
C GLY A 425 25.47 15.26 -23.17
N TRP A 426 24.18 15.33 -22.76
CA TRP A 426 23.48 16.62 -22.72
C TRP A 426 23.90 17.42 -21.49
N SER A 427 24.02 18.75 -21.63
CA SER A 427 24.20 19.60 -20.47
C SER A 427 22.90 19.72 -19.67
N ASP A 428 23.01 20.00 -18.37
CA ASP A 428 21.84 20.26 -17.49
C ASP A 428 20.95 21.37 -18.07
N PHE A 429 21.53 22.37 -18.70
CA PHE A 429 20.79 23.46 -19.36
C PHE A 429 19.94 22.97 -20.53
N GLN A 430 20.47 22.09 -21.37
CA GLN A 430 19.74 21.53 -22.52
C GLN A 430 18.57 20.66 -22.03
N LEU A 431 18.81 19.81 -21.02
CA LEU A 431 17.78 18.98 -20.39
C LEU A 431 16.70 19.83 -19.72
N GLN A 432 17.06 20.85 -18.95
CA GLN A 432 16.09 21.74 -18.31
C GLN A 432 15.26 22.52 -19.33
N LYS A 433 15.86 22.98 -20.42
CA LYS A 433 15.13 23.65 -21.51
C LYS A 433 14.14 22.72 -22.18
N PHE A 434 14.52 21.48 -22.43
CA PHE A 434 13.64 20.45 -22.97
C PHE A 434 12.51 20.08 -21.99
N LEU A 435 12.83 19.91 -20.71
CA LEU A 435 11.87 19.70 -19.63
C LEU A 435 10.85 20.83 -19.53
N ASN A 436 11.32 22.07 -19.52
CA ASN A 436 10.44 23.23 -19.45
C ASN A 436 9.50 23.32 -20.67
N ALA A 437 9.94 22.82 -21.82
CA ALA A 437 9.10 22.72 -23.01
C ALA A 437 8.02 21.62 -22.85
N LEU A 438 8.37 20.47 -22.25
CA LEU A 438 7.43 19.38 -21.91
C LEU A 438 6.50 19.75 -20.75
N LEU A 439 7.00 20.46 -19.74
CA LEU A 439 6.26 20.82 -18.52
C LEU A 439 5.38 22.06 -18.67
N LYS A 440 5.51 22.85 -19.73
CA LYS A 440 4.54 23.92 -20.04
C LYS A 440 3.13 23.41 -20.30
N VAL A 441 2.94 22.09 -20.37
CA VAL A 441 1.65 21.42 -20.51
C VAL A 441 1.02 21.03 -19.15
N ASN A 442 1.78 21.01 -18.03
CA ASN A 442 1.27 20.57 -16.73
C ASN A 442 1.93 21.32 -15.56
N ASN A 443 1.63 22.60 -15.40
CA ASN A 443 2.08 23.34 -14.23
C ASN A 443 0.88 23.75 -13.36
N ASP A 444 0.59 22.92 -12.37
CA ASP A 444 0.02 23.32 -11.07
C ASP A 444 0.19 22.17 -10.08
N ASN A 445 1.31 22.16 -9.36
CA ASN A 445 1.47 21.65 -8.00
C ASN A 445 2.95 21.33 -7.71
N LYS A 446 3.64 22.25 -7.05
CA LYS A 446 4.94 21.98 -6.43
C LYS A 446 4.75 21.65 -4.94
N PRO A 447 5.22 20.52 -4.44
CA PRO A 447 5.43 20.33 -3.00
C PRO A 447 6.71 21.08 -2.58
N GLN A 448 6.60 21.84 -1.50
CA GLN A 448 7.74 22.53 -0.88
C GLN A 448 8.51 21.60 0.09
N PRO A 449 9.84 21.81 0.31
CA PRO A 449 10.64 21.01 1.21
C PRO A 449 10.23 21.22 2.67
N HIS A 450 10.36 20.16 3.48
CA HIS A 450 10.03 20.09 4.90
C HIS A 450 10.79 21.12 5.72
N LYS A 451 10.16 22.29 5.99
CA LYS A 451 10.58 23.24 7.03
C LYS A 451 9.95 22.84 8.35
N GLU A 452 10.70 23.00 9.46
CA GLU A 452 10.11 22.95 10.80
C GLU A 452 8.88 23.86 10.86
N LEU A 453 7.78 23.33 11.39
CA LEU A 453 6.54 24.09 11.53
C LEU A 453 6.76 25.18 12.58
N LYS A 454 6.94 26.43 12.15
CA LYS A 454 6.98 27.58 13.09
C LYS A 454 5.68 27.64 13.87
N ARG A 455 5.77 27.88 15.17
CA ARG A 455 4.61 28.13 16.01
C ARG A 455 3.93 29.44 15.57
N THR A 456 2.65 29.37 15.30
CA THR A 456 1.79 30.52 15.00
C THR A 456 0.44 30.31 15.69
N PRO A 457 -0.26 31.36 16.13
CA PRO A 457 -1.56 31.24 16.79
C PRO A 457 -2.55 30.35 16.00
N MET A 458 -2.60 30.50 14.68
CA MET A 458 -3.45 29.68 13.81
C MET A 458 -3.12 28.19 13.87
N ARG A 459 -1.83 27.82 13.91
CA ARG A 459 -1.40 26.42 14.03
C ARG A 459 -1.64 25.87 15.42
N GLU A 460 -1.50 26.70 16.45
CA GLU A 460 -1.76 26.33 17.85
C GLU A 460 -3.25 26.04 18.05
N VAL A 461 -4.14 26.90 17.57
CA VAL A 461 -5.59 26.67 17.64
C VAL A 461 -5.99 25.40 16.86
N ILE A 462 -5.49 25.20 15.64
CA ILE A 462 -5.78 23.98 14.86
C ILE A 462 -5.24 22.75 15.59
N ALA A 463 -4.02 22.79 16.13
CA ALA A 463 -3.41 21.67 16.85
C ALA A 463 -4.21 21.30 18.10
N LEU A 464 -4.57 22.29 18.92
CA LEU A 464 -5.37 22.10 20.13
C LEU A 464 -6.78 21.61 19.84
N LEU A 465 -7.42 22.14 18.79
CA LEU A 465 -8.74 21.69 18.34
C LEU A 465 -8.73 20.24 17.86
N ILE A 466 -7.70 19.81 17.12
CA ILE A 466 -7.55 18.41 16.70
C ILE A 466 -7.29 17.49 17.89
N GLN A 467 -6.46 17.94 18.84
CA GLN A 467 -6.12 17.14 20.03
C GLN A 467 -7.26 17.08 21.03
N ASN A 468 -8.11 18.10 21.08
CA ASN A 468 -9.28 18.23 21.96
C ASN A 468 -10.48 18.73 21.16
N PRO A 469 -11.19 17.88 20.42
CA PRO A 469 -12.30 18.31 19.56
C PRO A 469 -13.46 18.98 20.28
N SER A 470 -13.62 18.75 21.60
CA SER A 470 -14.61 19.42 22.46
C SER A 470 -14.39 20.92 22.58
N TYR A 471 -13.19 21.43 22.28
CA TYR A 471 -12.94 22.89 22.26
C TYR A 471 -13.70 23.61 21.15
N ALA A 472 -14.27 22.87 20.20
CA ALA A 472 -15.16 23.44 19.20
C ALA A 472 -16.34 24.20 19.79
N ASP A 473 -16.86 23.76 20.95
CA ASP A 473 -17.99 24.39 21.65
C ASP A 473 -17.64 25.78 22.24
N MET A 474 -16.34 26.09 22.37
CA MET A 474 -15.84 27.38 22.86
C MET A 474 -15.64 28.41 21.75
N VAL A 475 -15.70 27.97 20.48
CA VAL A 475 -15.47 28.86 19.33
C VAL A 475 -16.76 29.61 18.99
N PRO A 476 -16.75 30.97 18.94
CA PRO A 476 -17.93 31.74 18.56
C PRO A 476 -18.31 31.50 17.09
N ASP A 477 -19.51 31.97 16.70
CA ASP A 477 -19.95 31.87 15.31
C ASP A 477 -19.01 32.64 14.36
N LEU A 478 -18.37 31.90 13.46
CA LEU A 478 -17.42 32.41 12.47
C LEU A 478 -18.06 32.77 11.12
N SER A 479 -19.39 32.79 11.02
CA SER A 479 -20.10 33.02 9.75
C SER A 479 -19.70 34.33 9.06
N SER A 480 -19.38 35.37 9.84
CA SER A 480 -18.96 36.68 9.35
C SER A 480 -17.52 36.70 8.79
N VAL A 481 -16.68 35.72 9.13
CA VAL A 481 -15.25 35.68 8.77
C VAL A 481 -14.89 34.58 7.77
N LYS A 482 -15.83 33.68 7.43
CA LYS A 482 -15.61 32.55 6.51
C LYS A 482 -15.04 32.94 5.13
N GLY A 483 -15.16 34.18 4.70
CA GLY A 483 -14.68 34.67 3.39
C GLY A 483 -13.32 35.41 3.43
N LEU A 484 -12.72 35.56 4.61
CA LEU A 484 -11.48 36.33 4.77
C LEU A 484 -10.25 35.56 4.28
N GLN A 485 -9.37 36.28 3.59
CA GLN A 485 -8.10 35.74 3.08
C GLN A 485 -7.01 35.78 4.17
N LEU A 486 -7.14 34.93 5.19
CA LEU A 486 -6.11 34.74 6.22
C LEU A 486 -5.49 33.34 6.08
N PRO A 487 -4.15 33.23 6.15
CA PRO A 487 -3.46 31.94 6.00
C PRO A 487 -3.88 30.95 7.09
N GLY A 488 -4.49 29.82 6.69
CA GLY A 488 -4.93 28.75 7.59
C GLY A 488 -6.38 28.87 8.09
N LEU A 489 -7.04 30.02 7.93
CA LEU A 489 -8.41 30.22 8.40
C LEU A 489 -9.41 29.25 7.75
N SER A 490 -9.30 29.00 6.45
CA SER A 490 -10.17 28.04 5.75
C SER A 490 -10.04 26.63 6.32
N LEU A 491 -8.80 26.21 6.64
CA LEU A 491 -8.54 24.90 7.23
C LEU A 491 -9.07 24.83 8.67
N PHE A 492 -8.90 25.89 9.46
CA PHE A 492 -9.45 25.97 10.81
C PHE A 492 -10.98 25.80 10.79
N VAL A 493 -11.65 26.54 9.89
CA VAL A 493 -13.11 26.45 9.73
C VAL A 493 -13.54 25.06 9.29
N GLU A 494 -12.82 24.41 8.36
CA GLU A 494 -13.09 23.03 7.94
C GLU A 494 -13.00 22.05 9.11
N VAL A 495 -11.98 22.18 9.96
CA VAL A 495 -11.79 21.32 11.14
C VAL A 495 -12.92 21.57 12.15
N LEU A 496 -13.25 22.83 12.40
CA LEU A 496 -14.33 23.25 13.31
C LEU A 496 -15.70 22.73 12.84
N ASP A 497 -16.02 22.88 11.56
CA ASP A 497 -17.29 22.40 10.96
C ASP A 497 -17.40 20.86 11.12
N LYS A 498 -16.28 20.11 11.08
CA LYS A 498 -16.27 18.66 11.32
C LYS A 498 -16.50 18.32 12.79
N CYS A 499 -15.89 19.04 13.71
CA CYS A 499 -16.14 18.86 15.15
C CYS A 499 -17.62 19.11 15.49
N HIS A 500 -18.20 20.19 15.01
CA HIS A 500 -19.64 20.49 15.22
C HIS A 500 -20.57 19.46 14.58
N ALA A 501 -20.22 18.92 13.39
CA ALA A 501 -21.01 17.88 12.74
C ALA A 501 -20.99 16.54 13.50
N HIS A 502 -19.96 16.31 14.34
CA HIS A 502 -19.75 15.07 15.08
C HIS A 502 -19.32 15.37 16.53
N PRO A 503 -20.24 15.74 17.44
CA PRO A 503 -19.90 16.25 18.80
C PRO A 503 -19.06 15.32 19.69
N HIS A 504 -18.97 14.03 19.36
CA HIS A 504 -18.20 13.03 20.14
C HIS A 504 -17.01 12.48 19.35
N ILE A 505 -16.57 13.18 18.30
CA ILE A 505 -15.44 12.75 17.49
C ILE A 505 -14.14 12.81 18.30
N ASN A 506 -13.31 11.78 18.20
CA ASN A 506 -11.95 11.80 18.77
C ASN A 506 -10.90 12.18 17.73
N THR A 507 -9.67 12.43 18.17
CA THR A 507 -8.54 12.83 17.31
C THR A 507 -8.33 11.84 16.16
N GLY A 508 -8.34 10.53 16.45
CA GLY A 508 -8.12 9.48 15.45
C GLY A 508 -9.20 9.48 14.36
N GLN A 509 -10.45 9.62 14.73
CA GLN A 509 -11.59 9.73 13.80
C GLN A 509 -11.54 11.05 13.01
N LEU A 510 -11.22 12.16 13.68
CA LEU A 510 -11.17 13.47 13.05
C LEU A 510 -10.12 13.51 11.93
N LEU A 511 -8.91 13.01 12.17
CA LEU A 511 -7.84 12.96 11.18
C LEU A 511 -8.19 12.09 9.98
N GLU A 512 -8.96 11.04 10.16
CA GLU A 512 -9.39 10.15 9.10
C GLU A 512 -10.18 10.89 8.00
N HIS A 513 -10.85 12.02 8.32
CA HIS A 513 -11.57 12.83 7.34
C HIS A 513 -10.67 13.47 6.27
N TRP A 514 -9.38 13.61 6.54
CA TRP A 514 -8.39 14.16 5.59
C TRP A 514 -7.45 13.12 4.98
N ARG A 515 -7.69 11.82 5.17
CA ARG A 515 -6.91 10.77 4.52
C ARG A 515 -6.89 10.97 3.00
N HIS A 516 -5.71 10.90 2.40
CA HIS A 516 -5.45 11.19 0.98
C HIS A 516 -5.77 12.64 0.52
N ASN A 517 -5.94 13.56 1.47
CA ASN A 517 -6.12 14.98 1.18
C ASN A 517 -4.78 15.73 1.30
N LYS A 518 -4.65 16.86 0.59
CA LYS A 518 -3.46 17.75 0.66
C LYS A 518 -3.11 18.23 2.07
N HIS A 519 -4.05 18.21 3.00
CA HIS A 519 -3.89 18.66 4.39
C HIS A 519 -3.56 17.53 5.37
N GLU A 520 -3.61 16.25 4.95
CA GLU A 520 -3.36 15.07 5.79
C GLU A 520 -2.03 15.18 6.56
N ALA A 521 -0.92 15.38 5.85
CA ALA A 521 0.40 15.44 6.46
C ALA A 521 0.55 16.60 7.46
N LEU A 522 -0.09 17.75 7.19
CA LEU A 522 -0.06 18.90 8.10
C LEU A 522 -0.87 18.62 9.37
N LEU A 523 -2.10 18.14 9.23
CA LEU A 523 -3.01 17.88 10.36
C LEU A 523 -2.48 16.75 11.26
N SER A 524 -1.92 15.69 10.68
CA SER A 524 -1.29 14.60 11.43
C SER A 524 -0.09 15.08 12.25
N ARG A 525 0.73 16.00 11.68
CA ARG A 525 1.85 16.62 12.42
C ARG A 525 1.36 17.54 13.54
N LEU A 526 0.27 18.28 13.33
CA LEU A 526 -0.32 19.13 14.38
C LEU A 526 -0.96 18.30 15.49
N ALA A 527 -1.55 17.15 15.18
CA ALA A 527 -2.10 16.21 16.16
C ALA A 527 -1.03 15.63 17.09
N SER A 528 0.18 15.41 16.58
CA SER A 528 1.33 14.90 17.35
C SER A 528 2.19 16.00 17.98
N TRP A 529 1.82 17.27 17.83
CA TRP A 529 2.62 18.38 18.31
C TRP A 529 2.59 18.47 19.84
N GLU A 530 3.76 18.39 20.49
CA GLU A 530 3.88 18.61 21.94
C GLU A 530 3.70 20.09 22.26
N ILE A 531 2.63 20.39 22.97
CA ILE A 531 2.43 21.69 23.59
C ILE A 531 2.91 21.53 25.03
N PRO A 532 4.08 22.10 25.40
CA PRO A 532 4.75 21.81 26.67
C PRO A 532 4.10 22.55 27.84
N LEU A 533 2.92 22.13 28.28
CA LEU A 533 2.23 22.67 29.45
C LEU A 533 1.29 21.59 30.04
N ASP A 534 1.01 21.72 31.35
CA ASP A 534 0.00 20.90 32.02
C ASP A 534 -1.36 21.04 31.33
N GLU A 535 -2.14 19.96 31.28
CA GLU A 535 -3.44 19.92 30.58
C GLU A 535 -4.39 21.05 31.01
N ASP A 536 -4.32 21.49 32.27
CA ASP A 536 -5.14 22.58 32.83
C ASP A 536 -4.84 23.97 32.18
N ASN A 537 -3.71 24.13 31.50
CA ASN A 537 -3.33 25.36 30.79
C ASN A 537 -3.58 25.29 29.26
N GLN A 538 -3.99 24.15 28.71
CA GLN A 538 -4.20 24.01 27.25
C GLN A 538 -5.45 24.75 26.78
N GLU A 539 -6.48 24.79 27.60
CA GLU A 539 -7.72 25.55 27.35
C GLU A 539 -7.45 27.05 27.28
N ASP A 540 -6.69 27.59 28.25
CA ASP A 540 -6.31 29.01 28.27
C ASP A 540 -5.50 29.39 27.03
N ILE A 541 -4.55 28.54 26.60
CA ILE A 541 -3.76 28.78 25.39
C ILE A 541 -4.65 28.73 24.13
N PHE A 542 -5.62 27.81 24.11
CA PHE A 542 -6.57 27.74 23.00
C PHE A 542 -7.37 29.03 22.89
N LEU A 543 -7.91 29.54 24.01
CA LEU A 543 -8.68 30.78 24.04
C LEU A 543 -7.82 32.00 23.68
N ASP A 544 -6.62 32.14 24.25
CA ASP A 544 -5.68 33.24 23.93
C ASP A 544 -5.30 33.25 22.44
N SER A 545 -5.02 32.06 21.88
CA SER A 545 -4.68 31.94 20.46
C SER A 545 -5.90 32.19 19.56
N LEU A 546 -7.09 31.80 19.98
CA LEU A 546 -8.35 32.07 19.28
C LEU A 546 -8.66 33.56 19.27
N ASP A 547 -8.55 34.23 20.42
CA ASP A 547 -8.76 35.69 20.53
C ASP A 547 -7.81 36.45 19.61
N ASN A 548 -6.54 36.02 19.54
CA ASN A 548 -5.57 36.60 18.61
C ASN A 548 -5.99 36.43 17.14
N ILE A 549 -6.55 35.29 16.77
CA ILE A 549 -7.05 35.05 15.41
C ILE A 549 -8.29 35.89 15.12
N LEU A 550 -9.21 36.00 16.07
CA LEU A 550 -10.41 36.83 15.94
C LEU A 550 -10.04 38.29 15.76
N ALA A 551 -9.08 38.81 16.54
CA ALA A 551 -8.54 40.16 16.37
C ALA A 551 -7.97 40.37 14.95
N GLN A 552 -7.14 39.44 14.46
CA GLN A 552 -6.64 39.48 13.06
C GLN A 552 -7.76 39.46 12.03
N CYS A 553 -8.84 38.72 12.26
CA CYS A 553 -10.02 38.71 11.39
C CYS A 553 -10.69 40.08 11.34
N VAL A 554 -10.88 40.71 12.51
CA VAL A 554 -11.45 42.07 12.63
C VAL A 554 -10.57 43.10 11.92
N GLU A 555 -9.26 43.08 12.15
CA GLU A 555 -8.30 43.92 11.43
C GLU A 555 -8.42 43.77 9.93
N LYS A 556 -8.50 42.52 9.44
CA LYS A 556 -8.62 42.23 8.00
C LYS A 556 -9.94 42.70 7.40
N GLN A 557 -11.04 42.61 8.14
CA GLN A 557 -12.33 43.17 7.74
C GLN A 557 -12.25 44.70 7.62
N ILE A 558 -11.65 45.36 8.60
CA ILE A 558 -11.42 46.81 8.58
C ILE A 558 -10.59 47.19 7.35
N GLU A 559 -9.48 46.51 7.09
CA GLU A 559 -8.64 46.76 5.90
C GLU A 559 -9.45 46.62 4.58
N ASN A 560 -10.25 45.56 4.46
CA ASN A 560 -11.07 45.31 3.28
C ASN A 560 -12.13 46.42 3.07
N LEU A 561 -12.82 46.81 4.14
CA LEU A 561 -13.80 47.91 4.10
C LEU A 561 -13.13 49.24 3.79
N GLN A 562 -11.97 49.54 4.36
CA GLN A 562 -11.19 50.74 4.03
C GLN A 562 -10.70 50.76 2.58
N ALA A 563 -10.24 49.60 2.07
CA ALA A 563 -9.84 49.47 0.67
C ALA A 563 -11.03 49.70 -0.26
N LYS A 564 -12.21 49.15 0.06
CA LYS A 564 -13.46 49.37 -0.66
C LYS A 564 -13.91 50.83 -0.60
N ALA A 565 -13.74 51.47 0.55
CA ALA A 565 -14.04 52.91 0.72
C ALA A 565 -13.23 53.80 -0.24
N ARG A 566 -11.96 53.42 -0.47
CA ARG A 566 -11.06 54.16 -1.37
C ARG A 566 -11.32 53.93 -2.84
N SER A 567 -11.90 52.80 -3.23
CA SER A 567 -12.11 52.42 -4.64
C SER A 567 -13.50 52.67 -5.15
N VAL A 568 -14.54 52.26 -4.41
CA VAL A 568 -15.95 52.25 -4.89
C VAL A 568 -16.87 53.05 -3.96
N GLY A 569 -16.42 53.36 -2.72
CA GLY A 569 -17.23 53.94 -1.67
C GLY A 569 -17.94 52.86 -0.84
N LEU A 570 -18.43 53.23 0.35
CA LEU A 570 -19.18 52.36 1.26
C LEU A 570 -20.65 52.73 1.33
N SER A 571 -21.52 51.73 1.42
CA SER A 571 -22.94 51.88 1.74
C SER A 571 -23.13 52.42 3.18
N ALA A 572 -24.34 52.82 3.53
CA ALA A 572 -24.65 53.31 4.89
C ALA A 572 -24.51 52.18 5.94
N GLU A 573 -24.77 50.91 5.56
CA GLU A 573 -24.61 49.74 6.40
C GLU A 573 -23.11 49.43 6.64
N GLU A 574 -22.33 49.40 5.55
CA GLU A 574 -20.88 49.15 5.63
C GLU A 574 -20.11 50.24 6.42
N LYS A 575 -20.59 51.48 6.41
CA LYS A 575 -20.04 52.56 7.26
C LYS A 575 -20.30 52.30 8.74
N ARG A 576 -21.51 51.82 9.09
CA ARG A 576 -21.85 51.45 10.47
C ARG A 576 -21.04 50.25 10.92
N GLU A 577 -20.89 49.24 10.07
CA GLU A 577 -20.09 48.06 10.32
C GLU A 577 -18.62 48.44 10.56
N LEU A 578 -18.02 49.27 9.72
CA LEU A 578 -16.65 49.72 9.87
C LEU A 578 -16.45 50.47 11.20
N LEU A 579 -17.41 51.31 11.60
CA LEU A 579 -17.34 52.04 12.87
C LEU A 579 -17.46 51.10 14.06
N ALA A 580 -18.36 50.13 14.02
CA ALA A 580 -18.49 49.12 15.07
C ALA A 580 -17.21 48.29 15.24
N LEU A 581 -16.66 47.74 14.14
CA LEU A 581 -15.41 46.98 14.16
C LEU A 581 -14.20 47.81 14.70
N MET A 582 -14.16 49.13 14.38
CA MET A 582 -13.11 50.00 14.91
C MET A 582 -13.28 50.33 16.40
N LEU A 583 -14.50 50.25 16.93
CA LEU A 583 -14.76 50.42 18.38
C LEU A 583 -14.41 49.13 19.13
N ASP A 584 -14.78 47.97 18.60
CA ASP A 584 -14.46 46.66 19.18
C ASP A 584 -12.95 46.40 19.24
N LEU A 585 -12.18 46.87 18.27
CA LEU A 585 -10.69 46.76 18.30
C LEU A 585 -10.02 47.66 19.33
N LYS A 586 -10.72 48.65 19.89
CA LYS A 586 -10.21 49.60 20.91
C LYS A 586 -10.66 49.25 22.33
N ALA A 587 -11.65 48.38 22.47
CA ALA A 587 -12.13 47.87 23.73
C ALA A 587 -11.30 46.66 24.19
#